data_7cafe7b545d64e3c4a1692091ab0c15f
#
_entry.id   7cafe7b545d64e3c4a1692091ab0c15f
#
_cell.length_a   1.000
_cell.length_b   1.000
_cell.length_c   1.000
_cell.angle_alpha   90.00
_cell.angle_beta   90.00
_cell.angle_gamma   90.00
#
_symmetry.space_group_name_H-M   'P 1'
#
loop_
_entity.id
_entity.type
_entity.pdbx_description
1 polymer ?
#
loop_
_entity_poly.entity_id
_entity_poly.type
_entity_poly.pdbx_seq_one_letter_code
_entity_poly.pdbx_strand_id
1 'polypeptide(L)' 'MRDVEIRGEMIRLGQFLKFSGIADSGAEARALLDEQTVTVNGEPEARRGRQLHRGDVVAVGEEVARVA' A
#
# COMPACT_ATOMS: atom_id res chain seq x y z
N MET A 1 4.32 -12.61 -5.07
CA MET A 1 4.31 -11.40 -4.21
C MET A 1 5.61 -10.67 -4.37
N ARG A 2 5.55 -9.37 -4.47
CA ARG A 2 6.72 -8.55 -4.72
C ARG A 2 7.18 -7.89 -3.43
N ASP A 3 8.48 -7.94 -3.14
CA ASP A 3 9.06 -7.23 -2.00
C ASP A 3 9.47 -5.84 -2.43
N VAL A 4 9.07 -4.83 -1.67
CA VAL A 4 9.38 -3.44 -1.96
C VAL A 4 10.14 -2.86 -0.77
N GLU A 5 11.42 -2.60 -0.97
CA GLU A 5 12.27 -2.07 0.08
C GLU A 5 11.96 -0.61 0.37
N ILE A 6 11.74 -0.28 1.63
CA ILE A 6 11.53 1.10 2.06
C ILE A 6 12.79 1.60 2.75
N ARG A 7 12.92 2.92 2.84
CA ARG A 7 14.12 3.53 3.42
C ARG A 7 14.09 3.68 4.92
N GLY A 8 13.02 3.94 5.50
CA GLY A 8 12.91 4.10 6.94
C GLY A 8 12.33 2.86 7.59
N GLU A 9 11.86 3.01 8.79
CA GLU A 9 11.25 1.92 9.52
C GLU A 9 9.76 1.83 9.26
N MET A 10 9.19 2.86 8.64
CA MET A 10 7.75 2.96 8.44
C MET A 10 7.46 3.73 7.15
N ILE A 11 6.37 3.37 6.50
CA ILE A 11 5.85 4.12 5.36
C ILE A 11 4.33 4.17 5.51
N ARG A 12 3.71 5.27 5.10
CA ARG A 12 2.26 5.36 5.15
C ARG A 12 1.64 4.69 3.93
N LEU A 13 0.45 4.15 4.11
CA LEU A 13 -0.21 3.36 3.06
C LEU A 13 -0.31 4.11 1.73
N GLY A 14 -0.76 5.36 1.75
CA GLY A 14 -0.86 6.14 0.52
C GLY A 14 0.48 6.33 -0.18
N GLN A 15 1.54 6.54 0.59
CA GLN A 15 2.89 6.64 0.06
C GLN A 15 3.36 5.31 -0.53
N PHE A 16 3.05 4.22 0.15
CA PHE A 16 3.47 2.90 -0.31
C PHE A 16 2.80 2.50 -1.62
N LEU A 17 1.53 2.83 -1.79
CA LEU A 17 0.83 2.56 -3.04
C LEU A 17 1.54 3.22 -4.23
N LYS A 18 2.00 4.46 -4.04
CA LYS A 18 2.77 5.18 -5.05
C LYS A 18 4.17 4.59 -5.20
N PHE A 19 4.85 4.41 -4.08
CA PHE A 19 6.24 3.98 -4.07
C PHE A 19 6.41 2.60 -4.69
N SER A 20 5.47 1.70 -4.47
CA SER A 20 5.50 0.35 -5.02
C SER A 20 5.09 0.29 -6.50
N GLY A 21 4.51 1.35 -7.03
CA GLY A 21 4.02 1.37 -8.40
C GLY A 21 2.63 0.79 -8.57
N ILE A 22 1.97 0.36 -7.49
CA ILE A 22 0.59 -0.09 -7.58
C ILE A 22 -0.30 1.07 -8.03
N ALA A 23 -0.02 2.26 -7.52
CA ALA A 23 -0.65 3.48 -7.99
C ALA A 23 0.38 4.32 -8.76
N ASP A 24 -0.03 4.95 -9.86
CA ASP A 24 0.85 5.78 -10.67
C ASP A 24 1.03 7.18 -10.10
N SER A 25 0.12 7.60 -9.22
CA SER A 25 0.14 8.94 -8.68
C SER A 25 -0.55 8.97 -7.32
N GLY A 26 -0.43 10.10 -6.62
CA GLY A 26 -1.14 10.31 -5.37
C GLY A 26 -2.65 10.29 -5.58
N ALA A 27 -3.12 10.84 -6.70
CA ALA A 27 -4.54 10.85 -7.02
C ALA A 27 -5.07 9.44 -7.23
N GLU A 28 -4.30 8.60 -7.92
CA GLU A 28 -4.71 7.22 -8.12
C GLU A 28 -4.69 6.43 -6.81
N ALA A 29 -3.69 6.64 -5.96
CA ALA A 29 -3.65 6.01 -4.65
C ALA A 29 -4.88 6.37 -3.84
N ARG A 30 -5.28 7.65 -3.87
CA ARG A 30 -6.46 8.09 -3.17
C ARG A 30 -7.73 7.45 -3.73
N ALA A 31 -7.82 7.35 -5.05
CA ALA A 31 -8.99 6.72 -5.69
C ALA A 31 -9.11 5.25 -5.28
N LEU A 32 -7.99 4.52 -5.25
CA LEU A 32 -7.99 3.12 -4.83
C LEU A 32 -8.50 2.96 -3.40
N LEU A 33 -8.07 3.85 -2.52
CA LEU A 33 -8.50 3.81 -1.13
C LEU A 33 -9.98 4.18 -0.99
N ASP A 34 -10.45 5.18 -1.75
CA ASP A 34 -11.84 5.59 -1.75
C ASP A 34 -12.76 4.49 -2.27
N GLU A 35 -12.28 3.68 -3.23
CA GLU A 35 -13.02 2.56 -3.79
C GLU A 35 -13.01 1.34 -2.88
N GLN A 36 -12.28 1.40 -1.78
CA GLN A 36 -12.19 0.32 -0.80
C GLN A 36 -11.66 -0.99 -1.39
N THR A 37 -10.72 -0.87 -2.31
CA THR A 37 -10.13 -2.03 -2.98
C THR A 37 -8.80 -2.46 -2.37
N VAL A 38 -8.32 -1.73 -1.36
CA VAL A 38 -7.02 -1.97 -0.76
C VAL A 38 -7.14 -2.78 0.52
N THR A 39 -6.32 -3.81 0.64
CA THR A 39 -6.23 -4.55 1.89
C THR A 39 -4.80 -4.48 2.43
N VAL A 40 -4.69 -4.54 3.75
CA VAL A 40 -3.42 -4.64 4.46
C VAL A 40 -3.48 -5.88 5.34
N ASN A 41 -2.59 -6.81 5.09
CA ASN A 41 -2.55 -8.09 5.79
C ASN A 41 -3.90 -8.82 5.71
N GLY A 42 -4.55 -8.71 4.54
CA GLY A 42 -5.82 -9.38 4.29
C GLY A 42 -7.06 -8.63 4.75
N GLU A 43 -6.91 -7.49 5.40
CA GLU A 43 -8.05 -6.73 5.90
C GLU A 43 -8.24 -5.42 5.14
N PRO A 44 -9.47 -5.03 4.82
CA PRO A 44 -9.73 -3.77 4.13
C PRO A 44 -9.19 -2.59 4.92
N GLU A 45 -8.56 -1.65 4.21
CA GLU A 45 -8.03 -0.45 4.82
C GLU A 45 -8.28 0.73 3.90
N ALA A 46 -8.92 1.77 4.43
CA ALA A 46 -9.23 2.97 3.68
C ALA A 46 -8.40 4.19 4.10
N ARG A 47 -7.67 4.08 5.21
CA ARG A 47 -6.92 5.23 5.73
C ARG A 47 -5.60 5.39 5.00
N ARG A 48 -5.45 6.51 4.33
CA ARG A 48 -4.23 6.82 3.61
C ARG A 48 -3.02 6.95 4.53
N GLY A 49 -3.25 7.40 5.75
CA GLY A 49 -2.19 7.59 6.73
C GLY A 49 -1.84 6.36 7.55
N ARG A 50 -2.44 5.20 7.25
CA ARG A 50 -2.08 3.98 7.98
C ARG A 50 -0.59 3.74 7.90
N GLN A 51 0.05 3.50 9.04
CA GLN A 51 1.48 3.20 9.10
C GLN A 51 1.73 1.73 8.75
N LEU A 52 2.65 1.51 7.83
CA LEU A 52 3.08 0.17 7.43
C LEU A 52 4.51 -0.05 7.89
N HIS A 53 4.80 -1.27 8.28
CA HIS A 53 6.14 -1.67 8.70
C HIS A 53 6.59 -2.88 7.89
N ARG A 54 7.87 -3.18 7.95
CA ARG A 54 8.40 -4.34 7.21
C ARG A 54 7.65 -5.60 7.60
N GLY A 55 7.27 -6.36 6.58
CA GLY A 55 6.44 -7.54 6.75
C GLY A 55 4.98 -7.33 6.44
N ASP A 56 4.50 -6.09 6.44
CA ASP A 56 3.11 -5.82 6.09
C ASP A 56 2.88 -6.07 4.61
N VAL A 57 1.74 -6.65 4.27
CA VAL A 57 1.40 -7.04 2.91
C VAL A 57 0.20 -6.21 2.43
N VAL A 58 0.39 -5.51 1.34
CA VAL A 58 -0.64 -4.67 0.73
C VAL A 58 -1.10 -5.31 -0.57
N ALA A 59 -2.40 -5.43 -0.74
CA ALA A 59 -2.96 -6.01 -1.95
C ALA A 59 -4.05 -5.11 -2.53
N VAL A 60 -4.07 -5.02 -3.87
CA VAL A 60 -5.08 -4.31 -4.63
C VAL A 60 -5.38 -5.19 -5.85
N GLY A 61 -6.54 -5.84 -5.85
CA GLY A 61 -6.85 -6.80 -6.89
C GLY A 61 -5.84 -7.93 -6.90
N GLU A 62 -5.20 -8.15 -8.03
CA GLU A 62 -4.19 -9.20 -8.16
C GLU A 62 -2.78 -8.74 -7.83
N GLU A 63 -2.60 -7.44 -7.62
CA GLU A 63 -1.28 -6.92 -7.27
C GLU A 63 -1.07 -7.04 -5.77
N VAL A 64 0.04 -7.67 -5.39
CA VAL A 64 0.40 -7.88 -3.99
C VAL A 64 1.84 -7.46 -3.77
N ALA A 65 2.08 -6.61 -2.80
CA ALA A 65 3.41 -6.14 -2.46
C ALA A 65 3.64 -6.20 -0.95
N ARG A 66 4.82 -6.64 -0.57
CA ARG A 66 5.21 -6.70 0.83
C ARG A 66 6.22 -5.59 1.13
N VAL A 67 6.04 -4.93 2.27
CA VAL A 67 7.00 -3.93 2.76
C VAL A 67 8.24 -4.66 3.23
N ALA A 68 9.38 -4.31 2.66
CA ALA A 68 10.65 -4.96 2.97
C ALA A 68 11.73 -3.97 3.43
#